data_6c8baaa41f7d1b9e4f566013ab247932
#
_entry.id   6c8baaa41f7d1b9e4f566013ab247932
#
_cell.length_a   1.000
_cell.length_b   1.000
_cell.length_c   1.000
_cell.angle_alpha   90.00
_cell.angle_beta   90.00
_cell.angle_gamma   90.00
#
_symmetry.space_group_name_H-M   'P 1'
#
loop_
_entity.id
_entity.type
_entity.pdbx_description
1 polymer ?
#
loop_
_entity_poly.entity_id
_entity_poly.type
_entity_poly.pdbx_seq_one_letter_code
_entity_poly.pdbx_strand_id
1 'polypeptide(L)'
;MRAFVTGGTGFLGRNLVSQLLKKGYSVRCLVRSPQKARQLPEDVEIVVGDIMDPKTLDPRYFRGIDVVFHVAGLISSYNPSDYFRVNVDGTKNLIKAILESENQVKFIYTSTLASVGPGKDSEPIKESDEPHPVDFYGKSKRAAEDYVLLHKNILNVCIIRPTAIYGSLDLGFLPLFQVSLKFAFPLIRGCLFSLVHVADVVKLHILAAEKDVKSGEAYHLSDGNKYTFEQIYEILNRIAVEVLSRKLRKVELPREVVIAIANLIRLIPAHISKRLKIITPDTLVRIAQKNWYCTYEKAERELGFKPDFEAYQGLRQSIMWYWKRVPAII
;
A
#
# COMPACT_ATOMS: atom_id res chain seq x y z
N MET A 1 -10.36 -0.99 22.54
CA MET A 1 -10.60 -1.96 21.45
C MET A 1 -9.41 -2.90 21.30
N ARG A 2 -9.68 -4.14 20.92
CA ARG A 2 -8.65 -5.14 20.64
C ARG A 2 -8.54 -5.37 19.13
N ALA A 3 -7.38 -5.12 18.56
CA ALA A 3 -7.11 -5.19 17.14
C ALA A 3 -6.29 -6.44 16.77
N PHE A 4 -6.67 -7.12 15.69
CA PHE A 4 -5.85 -8.13 15.04
C PHE A 4 -5.26 -7.58 13.75
N VAL A 5 -3.94 -7.67 13.60
CA VAL A 5 -3.23 -7.08 12.45
C VAL A 5 -2.47 -8.16 11.68
N THR A 6 -2.76 -8.33 10.40
CA THR A 6 -1.90 -9.07 9.48
C THR A 6 -0.97 -8.11 8.76
N GLY A 7 0.25 -8.56 8.42
CA GLY A 7 1.23 -7.67 7.79
C GLY A 7 1.84 -6.63 8.72
N GLY A 8 1.69 -6.79 10.04
CA GLY A 8 2.19 -5.85 11.06
C GLY A 8 3.69 -5.57 11.00
N THR A 9 4.50 -6.46 10.42
CA THR A 9 5.95 -6.26 10.24
C THR A 9 6.33 -5.54 8.94
N GLY A 10 5.35 -5.22 8.09
CA GLY A 10 5.54 -4.45 6.85
C GLY A 10 5.59 -2.93 7.08
N PHE A 11 5.82 -2.17 6.01
CA PHE A 11 5.88 -0.71 6.05
C PHE A 11 4.62 -0.09 6.67
N LEU A 12 3.45 -0.28 6.04
CA LEU A 12 2.18 0.24 6.55
C LEU A 12 1.82 -0.37 7.91
N GLY A 13 2.00 -1.70 8.06
CA GLY A 13 1.63 -2.41 9.28
C GLY A 13 2.37 -1.93 10.52
N ARG A 14 3.68 -1.65 10.44
CA ARG A 14 4.47 -1.13 11.58
C ARG A 14 4.00 0.26 12.01
N ASN A 15 3.67 1.13 11.05
CA ASN A 15 3.11 2.44 11.33
C ASN A 15 1.72 2.32 11.98
N LEU A 16 0.87 1.41 11.46
CA LEU A 16 -0.46 1.15 12.02
C LEU A 16 -0.37 0.61 13.45
N VAL A 17 0.42 -0.44 13.69
CA VAL A 17 0.60 -1.04 15.02
C VAL A 17 1.06 0.01 16.03
N SER A 18 2.08 0.83 15.67
CA SER A 18 2.57 1.90 16.54
C SER A 18 1.49 2.92 16.91
N GLN A 19 0.62 3.30 15.98
CA GLN A 19 -0.46 4.25 16.24
C GLN A 19 -1.63 3.63 17.01
N LEU A 20 -1.95 2.36 16.77
CA LEU A 20 -2.96 1.63 17.54
C LEU A 20 -2.58 1.56 19.02
N LEU A 21 -1.33 1.19 19.33
CA LEU A 21 -0.84 1.18 20.72
C LEU A 21 -0.90 2.56 21.37
N LYS A 22 -0.49 3.63 20.66
CA LYS A 22 -0.58 5.02 21.16
C LYS A 22 -2.02 5.46 21.47
N LYS A 23 -2.99 4.91 20.74
CA LYS A 23 -4.42 5.14 20.98
C LYS A 23 -5.02 4.22 22.05
N GLY A 24 -4.23 3.38 22.70
CA GLY A 24 -4.68 2.48 23.76
C GLY A 24 -5.36 1.19 23.29
N TYR A 25 -5.14 0.80 22.02
CA TYR A 25 -5.59 -0.52 21.57
C TYR A 25 -4.69 -1.61 22.13
N SER A 26 -5.28 -2.75 22.50
CA SER A 26 -4.54 -4.00 22.63
C SER A 26 -4.36 -4.58 21.23
N VAL A 27 -3.11 -4.88 20.85
CA VAL A 27 -2.80 -5.30 19.47
C VAL A 27 -2.26 -6.71 19.45
N ARG A 28 -2.90 -7.59 18.66
CA ARG A 28 -2.42 -8.93 18.31
C ARG A 28 -1.97 -8.93 16.86
N CYS A 29 -0.73 -9.38 16.58
CA CYS A 29 -0.18 -9.44 15.23
C CYS A 29 0.05 -10.88 14.78
N LEU A 30 -0.44 -11.23 13.58
CA LEU A 30 -0.03 -12.43 12.88
C LEU A 30 1.31 -12.21 12.20
N VAL A 31 2.32 -13.01 12.56
CA VAL A 31 3.67 -12.95 11.98
C VAL A 31 4.11 -14.30 11.48
N ARG A 32 4.81 -14.32 10.33
CA ARG A 32 5.29 -15.56 9.71
C ARG A 32 6.50 -16.18 10.40
N SER A 33 7.25 -15.39 11.14
CA SER A 33 8.41 -15.89 11.88
C SER A 33 8.67 -15.05 13.13
N PRO A 34 9.12 -15.69 14.24
CA PRO A 34 9.49 -15.00 15.48
C PRO A 34 10.58 -13.93 15.28
N GLN A 35 11.51 -14.15 14.34
CA GLN A 35 12.59 -13.19 14.05
C GLN A 35 12.03 -11.85 13.53
N LYS A 36 10.97 -11.90 12.73
CA LYS A 36 10.30 -10.68 12.24
C LYS A 36 9.49 -9.97 13.32
N ALA A 37 9.02 -10.71 14.32
CA ALA A 37 8.30 -10.14 15.45
C ALA A 37 9.14 -9.13 16.24
N ARG A 38 10.48 -9.31 16.31
CA ARG A 38 11.41 -8.36 16.96
C ARG A 38 11.37 -6.94 16.41
N GLN A 39 10.72 -6.72 15.27
CA GLN A 39 10.52 -5.39 14.69
C GLN A 39 9.28 -4.67 15.25
N LEU A 40 8.45 -5.37 15.99
CA LEU A 40 7.25 -4.84 16.63
C LEU A 40 7.55 -4.43 18.09
N PRO A 41 6.78 -3.46 18.63
CA PRO A 41 6.87 -3.11 20.05
C PRO A 41 6.57 -4.33 20.97
N GLU A 42 7.15 -4.33 22.17
CA GLU A 42 7.00 -5.43 23.14
C GLU A 42 5.56 -5.63 23.63
N ASP A 43 4.77 -4.56 23.64
CA ASP A 43 3.34 -4.60 24.04
C ASP A 43 2.42 -5.31 23.01
N VAL A 44 2.98 -5.79 21.89
CA VAL A 44 2.20 -6.49 20.86
C VAL A 44 2.12 -7.98 21.18
N GLU A 45 0.92 -8.50 21.28
CA GLU A 45 0.70 -9.95 21.36
C GLU A 45 1.01 -10.59 20.02
N ILE A 46 1.95 -11.54 19.99
CA ILE A 46 2.39 -12.19 18.76
C ILE A 46 1.74 -13.57 18.63
N VAL A 47 1.11 -13.81 17.47
CA VAL A 47 0.72 -15.15 17.04
C VAL A 47 1.47 -15.52 15.78
N VAL A 48 1.98 -16.75 15.73
CA VAL A 48 2.77 -17.23 14.59
C VAL A 48 1.87 -17.95 13.61
N GLY A 49 1.90 -17.53 12.35
CA GLY A 49 1.13 -18.16 11.27
C GLY A 49 1.34 -17.44 9.95
N ASP A 50 0.90 -18.07 8.87
CA ASP A 50 0.94 -17.55 7.51
C ASP A 50 -0.45 -17.59 6.90
N ILE A 51 -0.92 -16.48 6.35
CA ILE A 51 -2.22 -16.42 5.65
C ILE A 51 -2.28 -17.40 4.48
N MET A 52 -1.13 -17.83 3.96
CA MET A 52 -1.04 -18.81 2.88
C MET A 52 -1.16 -20.25 3.35
N ASP A 53 -0.98 -20.52 4.63
CA ASP A 53 -1.16 -21.84 5.24
C ASP A 53 -2.35 -21.82 6.22
N PRO A 54 -3.54 -22.24 5.79
CA PRO A 54 -4.74 -22.21 6.62
C PRO A 54 -4.62 -23.03 7.91
N LYS A 55 -3.74 -24.04 7.97
CA LYS A 55 -3.52 -24.83 9.18
C LYS A 55 -2.87 -24.02 10.31
N THR A 56 -2.23 -22.89 9.99
CA THR A 56 -1.58 -21.98 10.95
C THR A 56 -2.50 -20.83 11.41
N LEU A 57 -3.70 -20.74 10.85
CA LEU A 57 -4.71 -19.73 11.18
C LEU A 57 -5.73 -20.30 12.17
N ASP A 58 -5.35 -20.34 13.45
CA ASP A 58 -6.24 -20.84 14.49
C ASP A 58 -7.42 -19.88 14.74
N PRO A 59 -8.68 -20.32 14.63
CA PRO A 59 -9.85 -19.49 14.94
C PRO A 59 -9.83 -18.85 16.33
N ARG A 60 -9.15 -19.46 17.30
CA ARG A 60 -8.98 -18.91 18.65
C ARG A 60 -8.22 -17.58 18.66
N TYR A 61 -7.44 -17.28 17.63
CA TYR A 61 -6.75 -16.00 17.51
C TYR A 61 -7.70 -14.81 17.38
N PHE A 62 -8.94 -15.03 16.95
CA PHE A 62 -9.93 -13.97 16.78
C PHE A 62 -10.86 -13.78 17.97
N ARG A 63 -10.78 -14.62 19.00
CA ARG A 63 -11.58 -14.45 20.22
C ARG A 63 -11.31 -13.12 20.91
N GLY A 64 -12.38 -12.37 21.18
CA GLY A 64 -12.32 -11.07 21.82
C GLY A 64 -11.65 -9.97 20.98
N ILE A 65 -11.50 -10.17 19.66
CA ILE A 65 -11.05 -9.15 18.71
C ILE A 65 -12.26 -8.32 18.27
N ASP A 66 -12.13 -6.99 18.34
CA ASP A 66 -13.17 -6.05 17.87
C ASP A 66 -12.97 -5.72 16.38
N VAL A 67 -11.70 -5.62 15.94
CA VAL A 67 -11.36 -5.22 14.56
C VAL A 67 -10.17 -6.00 14.03
N VAL A 68 -10.29 -6.43 12.77
CA VAL A 68 -9.19 -7.05 12.00
C VAL A 68 -8.72 -6.06 10.93
N PHE A 69 -7.45 -5.69 10.99
CA PHE A 69 -6.78 -4.92 9.94
C PHE A 69 -5.99 -5.87 9.04
N HIS A 70 -6.52 -6.13 7.86
CA HIS A 70 -5.85 -6.98 6.88
C HIS A 70 -4.95 -6.14 5.96
N VAL A 71 -3.70 -5.95 6.41
CA VAL A 71 -2.66 -5.17 5.71
C VAL A 71 -1.70 -6.07 4.92
N ALA A 72 -1.66 -7.37 5.25
CA ALA A 72 -0.81 -8.32 4.53
C ALA A 72 -1.16 -8.39 3.05
N GLY A 73 -0.15 -8.31 2.20
CA GLY A 73 -0.29 -8.44 0.75
C GLY A 73 1.05 -8.39 0.04
N LEU A 74 1.07 -8.90 -1.18
CA LEU A 74 2.22 -8.88 -2.07
C LEU A 74 2.03 -7.76 -3.10
N ILE A 75 2.96 -6.80 -3.13
CA ILE A 75 2.89 -5.62 -4.00
C ILE A 75 3.77 -5.73 -5.25
N SER A 76 4.74 -6.67 -5.25
CA SER A 76 5.67 -6.87 -6.35
C SER A 76 6.14 -8.32 -6.39
N SER A 77 6.05 -8.96 -7.55
CA SER A 77 6.59 -10.29 -7.85
C SER A 77 6.97 -10.39 -9.31
N TYR A 78 7.97 -11.24 -9.60
CA TYR A 78 8.32 -11.62 -10.97
C TYR A 78 7.46 -12.76 -11.49
N ASN A 79 6.68 -13.41 -10.62
CA ASN A 79 5.75 -14.47 -10.99
C ASN A 79 4.31 -14.00 -10.75
N PRO A 80 3.50 -13.86 -11.80
CA PRO A 80 2.11 -13.41 -11.69
C PRO A 80 1.24 -14.24 -10.72
N SER A 81 1.45 -15.55 -10.64
CA SER A 81 0.66 -16.43 -9.75
C SER A 81 0.85 -16.11 -8.26
N ASP A 82 2.03 -15.58 -7.88
CA ASP A 82 2.30 -15.23 -6.48
C ASP A 82 1.35 -14.14 -5.96
N TYR A 83 0.97 -13.18 -6.83
CA TYR A 83 0.01 -12.15 -6.44
C TYR A 83 -1.34 -12.76 -6.04
N PHE A 84 -1.87 -13.69 -6.84
CA PHE A 84 -3.17 -14.31 -6.55
C PHE A 84 -3.08 -15.21 -5.32
N ARG A 85 -2.03 -16.01 -5.22
CA ARG A 85 -1.81 -16.89 -4.08
C ARG A 85 -1.76 -16.11 -2.75
N VAL A 86 -1.01 -15.00 -2.70
CA VAL A 86 -0.89 -14.21 -1.46
C VAL A 86 -2.11 -13.33 -1.23
N ASN A 87 -2.52 -12.54 -2.25
CA ASN A 87 -3.54 -11.52 -2.06
C ASN A 87 -4.97 -12.09 -2.06
N VAL A 88 -5.23 -13.16 -2.84
CA VAL A 88 -6.57 -13.76 -2.93
C VAL A 88 -6.69 -14.93 -1.97
N ASP A 89 -5.86 -15.97 -2.14
CA ASP A 89 -6.03 -17.19 -1.33
C ASP A 89 -5.68 -16.91 0.14
N GLY A 90 -4.66 -16.08 0.41
CA GLY A 90 -4.35 -15.63 1.77
C GLY A 90 -5.51 -14.87 2.43
N THR A 91 -6.21 -14.00 1.69
CA THR A 91 -7.40 -13.29 2.19
C THR A 91 -8.56 -14.26 2.43
N LYS A 92 -8.78 -15.23 1.54
CA LYS A 92 -9.79 -16.29 1.71
C LYS A 92 -9.55 -17.11 2.97
N ASN A 93 -8.33 -17.56 3.19
CA ASN A 93 -7.96 -18.33 4.37
C ASN A 93 -8.20 -17.54 5.66
N LEU A 94 -7.83 -16.24 5.68
CA LEU A 94 -8.04 -15.39 6.83
C LEU A 94 -9.53 -15.21 7.15
N ILE A 95 -10.36 -14.91 6.14
CA ILE A 95 -11.81 -14.75 6.32
C ILE A 95 -12.43 -16.06 6.82
N LYS A 96 -12.03 -17.22 6.26
CA LYS A 96 -12.52 -18.52 6.73
C LYS A 96 -12.22 -18.73 8.21
N ALA A 97 -10.99 -18.48 8.67
CA ALA A 97 -10.61 -18.61 10.08
C ALA A 97 -11.38 -17.63 10.99
N ILE A 98 -11.69 -16.42 10.52
CA ILE A 98 -12.52 -15.45 11.24
C ILE A 98 -13.94 -16.00 11.39
N LEU A 99 -14.54 -16.51 10.33
CA LEU A 99 -15.91 -17.07 10.37
C LEU A 99 -16.00 -18.28 11.27
N GLU A 100 -15.00 -19.17 11.26
CA GLU A 100 -14.90 -20.33 12.14
C GLU A 100 -14.73 -19.95 13.63
N SER A 101 -14.31 -18.73 13.93
CA SER A 101 -14.20 -18.24 15.31
C SER A 101 -15.52 -17.82 15.93
N GLU A 102 -16.58 -17.68 15.13
CA GLU A 102 -17.91 -17.18 15.51
C GLU A 102 -17.90 -15.79 16.17
N ASN A 103 -16.77 -15.07 16.07
CA ASN A 103 -16.60 -13.74 16.66
C ASN A 103 -17.06 -12.65 15.67
N GLN A 104 -17.86 -11.72 16.15
CA GLN A 104 -18.27 -10.55 15.34
C GLN A 104 -17.14 -9.54 15.29
N VAL A 105 -16.54 -9.34 14.14
CA VAL A 105 -15.43 -8.40 13.94
C VAL A 105 -15.73 -7.40 12.85
N LYS A 106 -15.18 -6.21 12.97
CA LYS A 106 -15.06 -5.28 11.87
C LYS A 106 -13.82 -5.64 11.05
N PHE A 107 -13.97 -5.81 9.74
CA PHE A 107 -12.89 -6.22 8.84
C PHE A 107 -12.45 -5.07 7.95
N ILE A 108 -11.28 -4.49 8.24
CA ILE A 108 -10.70 -3.39 7.45
C ILE A 108 -9.70 -3.98 6.46
N TYR A 109 -10.07 -4.00 5.18
CA TYR A 109 -9.24 -4.52 4.11
C TYR A 109 -8.43 -3.41 3.45
N THR A 110 -7.10 -3.52 3.52
CA THR A 110 -6.21 -2.63 2.78
C THR A 110 -6.10 -3.10 1.33
N SER A 111 -6.78 -2.41 0.44
CA SER A 111 -6.68 -2.60 -0.99
C SER A 111 -5.71 -1.59 -1.63
N THR A 112 -6.03 -1.07 -2.79
CA THR A 112 -5.23 -0.11 -3.57
C THR A 112 -6.09 0.54 -4.65
N LEU A 113 -5.74 1.75 -5.08
CA LEU A 113 -6.36 2.36 -6.25
C LEU A 113 -6.15 1.50 -7.53
N ALA A 114 -5.06 0.72 -7.59
CA ALA A 114 -4.80 -0.20 -8.71
C ALA A 114 -5.87 -1.29 -8.89
N SER A 115 -6.68 -1.60 -7.87
CA SER A 115 -7.81 -2.54 -7.97
C SER A 115 -8.97 -1.98 -8.81
N VAL A 116 -9.07 -0.66 -8.91
CA VAL A 116 -10.03 0.03 -9.77
C VAL A 116 -9.49 0.17 -11.20
N GLY A 117 -8.21 0.49 -11.33
CA GLY A 117 -7.56 0.76 -12.61
C GLY A 117 -7.33 2.26 -12.83
N PRO A 118 -6.61 2.61 -13.91
CA PRO A 118 -6.30 4.01 -14.24
C PRO A 118 -7.54 4.75 -14.77
N GLY A 119 -7.65 6.04 -14.47
CA GLY A 119 -8.67 6.91 -15.07
C GLY A 119 -8.44 7.11 -16.58
N LYS A 120 -9.53 7.36 -17.31
CA LYS A 120 -9.48 7.61 -18.76
C LYS A 120 -8.98 9.02 -19.07
N ASP A 121 -9.47 9.99 -18.31
CA ASP A 121 -9.22 11.42 -18.49
C ASP A 121 -8.36 11.99 -17.34
N SER A 122 -8.26 13.29 -17.23
CA SER A 122 -7.57 13.99 -16.14
C SER A 122 -8.45 14.18 -14.89
N GLU A 123 -9.67 13.65 -14.90
CA GLU A 123 -10.61 13.70 -13.77
C GLU A 123 -10.22 12.67 -12.70
N PRO A 124 -10.62 12.90 -11.43
CA PRO A 124 -10.35 11.97 -10.37
C PRO A 124 -11.09 10.64 -10.56
N ILE A 125 -10.40 9.54 -10.33
CA ILE A 125 -10.99 8.20 -10.26
C ILE A 125 -11.93 8.17 -9.04
N LYS A 126 -13.16 7.70 -9.24
CA LYS A 126 -14.21 7.62 -8.21
C LYS A 126 -14.40 6.20 -7.71
N GLU A 127 -14.91 6.05 -6.50
CA GLU A 127 -15.23 4.74 -5.91
C GLU A 127 -16.32 3.99 -6.71
N SER A 128 -17.16 4.73 -7.45
CA SER A 128 -18.23 4.21 -8.30
C SER A 128 -17.77 3.80 -9.70
N ASP A 129 -16.51 4.07 -10.08
CA ASP A 129 -16.04 3.74 -11.42
C ASP A 129 -15.95 2.22 -11.62
N GLU A 130 -16.28 1.76 -12.83
CA GLU A 130 -16.21 0.35 -13.20
C GLU A 130 -14.74 -0.13 -13.17
N PRO A 131 -14.43 -1.17 -12.38
CA PRO A 131 -13.05 -1.63 -12.23
C PRO A 131 -12.47 -2.25 -13.50
N HIS A 132 -11.26 -1.82 -13.88
CA HIS A 132 -10.50 -2.33 -15.04
C HIS A 132 -8.99 -2.37 -14.74
N PRO A 133 -8.56 -3.15 -13.73
CA PRO A 133 -7.16 -3.21 -13.34
C PRO A 133 -6.24 -3.69 -14.47
N VAL A 134 -5.10 -3.02 -14.64
CA VAL A 134 -4.21 -3.18 -15.80
C VAL A 134 -3.01 -4.10 -15.56
N ASP A 135 -2.68 -4.39 -14.31
CA ASP A 135 -1.56 -5.25 -13.92
C ASP A 135 -2.00 -6.41 -13.02
N PHE A 136 -1.15 -7.41 -12.83
CA PHE A 136 -1.48 -8.58 -12.00
C PHE A 136 -1.68 -8.23 -10.52
N TYR A 137 -0.95 -7.22 -10.01
CA TYR A 137 -1.18 -6.71 -8.66
C TYR A 137 -2.59 -6.17 -8.50
N GLY A 138 -3.00 -5.22 -9.35
CA GLY A 138 -4.35 -4.65 -9.33
C GLY A 138 -5.43 -5.71 -9.50
N LYS A 139 -5.25 -6.64 -10.46
CA LYS A 139 -6.18 -7.77 -10.69
C LYS A 139 -6.32 -8.65 -9.45
N SER A 140 -5.22 -8.99 -8.79
CA SER A 140 -5.26 -9.80 -7.57
C SER A 140 -5.92 -9.08 -6.40
N LYS A 141 -5.68 -7.77 -6.24
CA LYS A 141 -6.32 -6.97 -5.19
C LYS A 141 -7.82 -6.80 -5.46
N ARG A 142 -8.22 -6.63 -6.73
CA ARG A 142 -9.64 -6.61 -7.11
C ARG A 142 -10.32 -7.95 -6.82
N ALA A 143 -9.75 -9.05 -7.23
CA ALA A 143 -10.31 -10.38 -6.96
C ALA A 143 -10.43 -10.66 -5.44
N ALA A 144 -9.51 -10.16 -4.63
CA ALA A 144 -9.61 -10.24 -3.17
C ALA A 144 -10.71 -9.32 -2.62
N GLU A 145 -10.87 -8.08 -3.14
CA GLU A 145 -12.00 -7.21 -2.78
C GLU A 145 -13.34 -7.87 -3.08
N ASP A 146 -13.49 -8.45 -4.26
CA ASP A 146 -14.73 -9.15 -4.65
C ASP A 146 -15.06 -10.27 -3.67
N TYR A 147 -14.05 -11.05 -3.26
CA TYR A 147 -14.25 -12.08 -2.25
C TYR A 147 -14.63 -11.52 -0.87
N VAL A 148 -13.98 -10.45 -0.43
CA VAL A 148 -14.30 -9.74 0.82
C VAL A 148 -15.75 -9.26 0.81
N LEU A 149 -16.19 -8.67 -0.31
CA LEU A 149 -17.55 -8.13 -0.48
C LEU A 149 -18.65 -9.22 -0.46
N LEU A 150 -18.34 -10.48 -0.84
CA LEU A 150 -19.27 -11.58 -0.68
C LEU A 150 -19.66 -11.83 0.78
N HIS A 151 -18.84 -11.38 1.73
CA HIS A 151 -19.06 -11.60 3.17
C HIS A 151 -19.60 -10.35 3.90
N LYS A 152 -19.93 -9.26 3.19
CA LYS A 152 -20.38 -8.00 3.79
C LYS A 152 -21.65 -8.07 4.63
N ASN A 153 -22.47 -9.09 4.45
CA ASN A 153 -23.67 -9.33 5.23
C ASN A 153 -23.42 -10.15 6.51
N ILE A 154 -22.22 -10.73 6.65
CA ILE A 154 -21.82 -11.56 7.80
C ILE A 154 -20.74 -10.83 8.60
N LEU A 155 -19.81 -10.18 7.91
CA LEU A 155 -18.74 -9.36 8.50
C LEU A 155 -19.01 -7.87 8.22
N ASN A 156 -18.72 -7.02 9.19
CA ASN A 156 -18.71 -5.58 8.94
C ASN A 156 -17.44 -5.18 8.18
N VAL A 157 -17.54 -5.07 6.86
CA VAL A 157 -16.41 -4.89 5.94
C VAL A 157 -16.23 -3.43 5.56
N CYS A 158 -14.99 -2.92 5.62
CA CYS A 158 -14.59 -1.64 5.04
C CYS A 158 -13.33 -1.82 4.19
N ILE A 159 -13.32 -1.26 2.99
CA ILE A 159 -12.21 -1.34 2.03
C ILE A 159 -11.53 0.02 1.93
N ILE A 160 -10.20 0.05 2.07
CA ILE A 160 -9.40 1.26 1.90
C ILE A 160 -8.51 1.08 0.68
N ARG A 161 -8.62 2.00 -0.29
CA ARG A 161 -7.90 2.00 -1.56
C ARG A 161 -6.91 3.17 -1.63
N PRO A 162 -5.74 3.07 -0.98
CA PRO A 162 -4.74 4.12 -1.07
C PRO A 162 -4.12 4.20 -2.48
N THR A 163 -3.63 5.40 -2.80
CA THR A 163 -2.73 5.67 -3.93
C THR A 163 -1.31 5.19 -3.61
N ALA A 164 -0.29 5.73 -4.27
CA ALA A 164 1.10 5.44 -3.95
C ALA A 164 1.43 5.96 -2.53
N ILE A 165 1.69 5.02 -1.61
CA ILE A 165 1.99 5.33 -0.21
C ILE A 165 3.49 5.59 -0.07
N TYR A 166 3.85 6.66 0.61
CA TYR A 166 5.23 7.00 0.96
C TYR A 166 5.34 7.39 2.45
N GLY A 167 6.55 7.40 3.00
CA GLY A 167 6.75 7.82 4.40
C GLY A 167 7.97 7.15 5.04
N SER A 168 8.13 7.39 6.35
CA SER A 168 9.18 6.74 7.14
C SER A 168 9.00 5.22 7.18
N LEU A 169 10.08 4.47 7.07
CA LEU A 169 10.13 3.01 6.93
C LEU A 169 9.81 2.47 5.52
N ASP A 170 9.47 3.33 4.56
CA ASP A 170 9.26 2.91 3.18
C ASP A 170 10.59 2.60 2.49
N LEU A 171 10.78 1.36 2.08
CA LEU A 171 11.91 0.96 1.25
C LEU A 171 11.54 0.86 -0.25
N GLY A 172 10.27 1.02 -0.59
CA GLY A 172 9.78 0.94 -1.97
C GLY A 172 10.10 2.19 -2.80
N PHE A 173 10.03 3.38 -2.19
CA PHE A 173 10.36 4.65 -2.83
C PHE A 173 11.88 4.94 -2.87
N LEU A 174 12.64 4.28 -1.98
CA LEU A 174 14.08 4.46 -1.86
C LEU A 174 14.85 4.21 -3.16
N PRO A 175 14.59 3.15 -3.97
CA PRO A 175 15.30 2.92 -5.23
C PRO A 175 15.17 4.08 -6.22
N LEU A 176 13.98 4.69 -6.32
CA LEU A 176 13.76 5.85 -7.19
C LEU A 176 14.65 7.03 -6.76
N PHE A 177 14.72 7.30 -5.47
CA PHE A 177 15.55 8.36 -4.93
C PHE A 177 17.05 8.08 -5.14
N GLN A 178 17.50 6.84 -4.93
CA GLN A 178 18.87 6.42 -5.18
C GLN A 178 19.30 6.55 -6.65
N VAL A 179 18.44 6.11 -7.57
CA VAL A 179 18.68 6.26 -9.02
C VAL A 179 18.75 7.74 -9.38
N SER A 180 17.87 8.56 -8.81
CA SER A 180 17.86 10.00 -9.05
C SER A 180 19.11 10.70 -8.57
N LEU A 181 19.68 10.26 -7.44
CA LEU A 181 20.94 10.80 -6.90
C LEU A 181 22.17 10.34 -7.69
N LYS A 182 22.20 9.06 -8.11
CA LYS A 182 23.37 8.47 -8.80
C LYS A 182 23.42 8.79 -10.29
N PHE A 183 22.25 8.86 -10.92
CA PHE A 183 22.13 9.02 -12.38
C PHE A 183 21.22 10.21 -12.72
N ALA A 184 19.92 9.97 -12.79
CA ALA A 184 18.91 10.97 -13.09
C ALA A 184 17.52 10.48 -12.64
N PHE A 185 16.61 11.42 -12.35
CA PHE A 185 15.21 11.14 -12.11
C PHE A 185 14.51 10.77 -13.44
N PRO A 186 13.83 9.60 -13.53
CA PRO A 186 13.10 9.21 -14.71
C PRO A 186 11.76 9.97 -14.78
N LEU A 187 11.68 10.97 -15.63
CA LEU A 187 10.50 11.81 -15.83
C LEU A 187 9.64 11.19 -16.94
N ILE A 188 8.52 10.57 -16.58
CA ILE A 188 7.59 9.96 -17.52
C ILE A 188 6.53 10.99 -17.89
N ARG A 189 6.49 11.40 -19.16
CA ARG A 189 5.55 12.42 -19.63
C ARG A 189 4.12 11.90 -19.77
N GLY A 190 3.15 12.79 -19.53
CA GLY A 190 1.73 12.51 -19.77
C GLY A 190 1.08 11.58 -18.74
N CYS A 191 1.68 11.46 -17.57
CA CYS A 191 1.14 10.70 -16.44
C CYS A 191 0.73 11.64 -15.30
N LEU A 192 -0.48 11.41 -14.78
CA LEU A 192 -1.03 12.06 -13.60
C LEU A 192 -1.15 11.04 -12.48
N PHE A 193 -0.88 11.44 -11.25
CA PHE A 193 -1.07 10.56 -10.09
C PHE A 193 -1.25 11.35 -8.80
N SER A 194 -1.75 10.67 -7.78
CA SER A 194 -1.82 11.16 -6.41
C SER A 194 -0.87 10.38 -5.53
N LEU A 195 -0.50 11.00 -4.42
CA LEU A 195 0.31 10.41 -3.36
C LEU A 195 -0.47 10.41 -2.05
N VAL A 196 -0.02 9.61 -1.10
CA VAL A 196 -0.52 9.67 0.27
C VAL A 196 0.59 9.33 1.27
N HIS A 197 0.70 10.11 2.32
CA HIS A 197 1.64 9.81 3.41
C HIS A 197 1.13 8.64 4.26
N VAL A 198 2.03 7.76 4.71
CA VAL A 198 1.66 6.57 5.49
C VAL A 198 0.88 6.88 6.77
N ALA A 199 1.15 8.02 7.40
CA ALA A 199 0.39 8.45 8.60
C ALA A 199 -1.08 8.73 8.28
N ASP A 200 -1.37 9.29 7.10
CA ASP A 200 -2.74 9.55 6.65
C ASP A 200 -3.47 8.25 6.29
N VAL A 201 -2.73 7.27 5.72
CA VAL A 201 -3.27 5.92 5.50
C VAL A 201 -3.66 5.28 6.85
N VAL A 202 -2.78 5.34 7.83
CA VAL A 202 -3.04 4.83 9.19
C VAL A 202 -4.22 5.56 9.83
N LYS A 203 -4.30 6.89 9.70
CA LYS A 203 -5.40 7.72 10.20
C LYS A 203 -6.75 7.24 9.66
N LEU A 204 -6.85 7.00 8.34
CA LEU A 204 -8.10 6.52 7.74
C LEU A 204 -8.45 5.09 8.20
N HIS A 205 -7.47 4.18 8.33
CA HIS A 205 -7.70 2.83 8.88
C HIS A 205 -8.32 2.90 10.28
N ILE A 206 -7.80 3.77 11.14
CA ILE A 206 -8.30 3.94 12.50
C ILE A 206 -9.69 4.60 12.50
N LEU A 207 -9.91 5.63 11.69
CA LEU A 207 -11.25 6.23 11.54
C LEU A 207 -12.27 5.21 11.05
N ALA A 208 -11.90 4.38 10.06
CA ALA A 208 -12.77 3.31 9.56
C ALA A 208 -13.08 2.26 10.64
N ALA A 209 -12.17 2.02 11.60
CA ALA A 209 -12.42 1.12 12.72
C ALA A 209 -13.33 1.74 13.79
N GLU A 210 -13.15 3.02 14.10
CA GLU A 210 -13.83 3.74 15.20
C GLU A 210 -15.22 4.29 14.82
N LYS A 211 -15.43 4.59 13.53
CA LYS A 211 -16.70 5.14 13.03
C LYS A 211 -17.67 4.03 12.62
N ASP A 212 -18.95 4.35 12.67
CA ASP A 212 -19.98 3.49 12.07
C ASP A 212 -19.94 3.64 10.55
N VAL A 213 -19.52 2.56 9.88
CA VAL A 213 -19.38 2.50 8.41
C VAL A 213 -20.32 1.42 7.91
N LYS A 214 -21.13 1.76 6.91
CA LYS A 214 -21.96 0.76 6.23
C LYS A 214 -21.06 -0.35 5.66
N SER A 215 -21.39 -1.59 5.96
CA SER A 215 -20.62 -2.73 5.48
C SER A 215 -20.56 -2.81 3.96
N GLY A 216 -19.36 -3.00 3.43
CA GLY A 216 -19.09 -3.06 2.00
C GLY A 216 -18.64 -1.73 1.38
N GLU A 217 -18.56 -0.64 2.16
CA GLU A 217 -18.07 0.63 1.65
C GLU A 217 -16.57 0.58 1.34
N ALA A 218 -16.19 1.25 0.24
CA ALA A 218 -14.81 1.45 -0.17
C ALA A 218 -14.48 2.94 -0.20
N TYR A 219 -13.25 3.28 0.20
CA TYR A 219 -12.75 4.65 0.24
C TYR A 219 -11.44 4.77 -0.52
N HIS A 220 -11.39 5.68 -1.48
CA HIS A 220 -10.13 6.12 -2.08
C HIS A 220 -9.38 7.01 -1.11
N LEU A 221 -8.06 7.02 -1.21
CA LEU A 221 -7.22 7.76 -0.28
C LEU A 221 -6.00 8.35 -0.98
N SER A 222 -5.93 9.68 -0.94
CA SER A 222 -4.81 10.50 -1.42
C SER A 222 -4.62 11.72 -0.51
N ASP A 223 -3.64 12.55 -0.79
CA ASP A 223 -3.49 13.89 -0.20
C ASP A 223 -4.38 14.95 -0.87
N GLY A 224 -5.23 14.54 -1.83
CA GLY A 224 -6.13 15.40 -2.59
C GLY A 224 -5.50 16.10 -3.79
N ASN A 225 -4.19 16.04 -3.93
CA ASN A 225 -3.48 16.71 -5.01
C ASN A 225 -3.27 15.79 -6.23
N LYS A 226 -3.17 16.44 -7.37
CA LYS A 226 -2.81 15.85 -8.66
C LYS A 226 -1.39 16.22 -9.01
N TYR A 227 -0.53 15.21 -9.21
CA TYR A 227 0.88 15.40 -9.52
C TYR A 227 1.23 14.90 -10.91
N THR A 228 2.19 15.58 -11.55
CA THR A 228 2.96 15.08 -12.68
C THR A 228 4.35 14.63 -12.21
N PHE A 229 5.06 13.85 -13.03
CA PHE A 229 6.45 13.51 -12.73
C PHE A 229 7.36 14.75 -12.66
N GLU A 230 7.05 15.82 -13.43
CA GLU A 230 7.77 17.10 -13.36
C GLU A 230 7.65 17.73 -11.96
N GLN A 231 6.42 17.85 -11.45
CA GLN A 231 6.19 18.43 -10.12
C GLN A 231 6.87 17.61 -9.02
N ILE A 232 6.86 16.28 -9.11
CA ILE A 232 7.58 15.45 -8.14
C ILE A 232 9.11 15.61 -8.28
N TYR A 233 9.63 15.73 -9.51
CA TYR A 233 11.03 16.06 -9.71
C TYR A 233 11.40 17.39 -9.04
N GLU A 234 10.61 18.43 -9.22
CA GLU A 234 10.87 19.75 -8.59
C GLU A 234 10.89 19.66 -7.07
N ILE A 235 9.91 18.95 -6.48
CA ILE A 235 9.86 18.71 -5.02
C ILE A 235 11.11 17.95 -4.56
N LEU A 236 11.45 16.83 -5.21
CA LEU A 236 12.61 16.02 -4.84
C LEU A 236 13.93 16.76 -5.04
N ASN A 237 14.05 17.53 -6.13
CA ASN A 237 15.25 18.35 -6.39
C ASN A 237 15.43 19.44 -5.33
N ARG A 238 14.35 20.13 -4.96
CA ARG A 238 14.36 21.11 -3.86
C ARG A 238 14.83 20.47 -2.56
N ILE A 239 14.27 19.31 -2.18
CA ILE A 239 14.66 18.59 -0.97
C ILE A 239 16.14 18.14 -1.05
N ALA A 240 16.59 17.63 -2.19
CA ALA A 240 17.97 17.21 -2.38
C ALA A 240 18.96 18.38 -2.24
N VAL A 241 18.62 19.56 -2.74
CA VAL A 241 19.42 20.77 -2.55
C VAL A 241 19.45 21.19 -1.08
N GLU A 242 18.30 21.25 -0.43
CA GLU A 242 18.18 21.69 0.97
C GLU A 242 18.85 20.73 1.97
N VAL A 243 18.69 19.42 1.78
CA VAL A 243 19.12 18.41 2.75
C VAL A 243 20.52 17.86 2.44
N LEU A 244 20.86 17.75 1.15
CA LEU A 244 22.07 17.07 0.68
C LEU A 244 23.04 18.01 -0.04
N SER A 245 22.70 19.29 -0.23
CA SER A 245 23.43 20.26 -1.05
C SER A 245 23.72 19.74 -2.46
N ARG A 246 22.78 18.98 -3.03
CA ARG A 246 22.97 18.24 -4.28
C ARG A 246 21.81 18.45 -5.24
N LYS A 247 22.11 18.82 -6.48
CA LYS A 247 21.09 19.03 -7.53
C LYS A 247 20.85 17.70 -8.29
N LEU A 248 19.59 17.34 -8.47
CA LEU A 248 19.22 16.16 -9.24
C LEU A 248 19.27 16.46 -10.74
N ARG A 249 19.63 15.44 -11.54
CA ARG A 249 19.44 15.44 -12.98
C ARG A 249 18.10 14.81 -13.33
N LYS A 250 17.53 15.09 -14.49
CA LYS A 250 16.32 14.41 -15.00
C LYS A 250 16.57 13.87 -16.40
N VAL A 251 15.94 12.76 -16.73
CA VAL A 251 15.86 12.17 -18.07
C VAL A 251 14.40 11.97 -18.40
N GLU A 252 13.96 12.54 -19.52
CA GLU A 252 12.59 12.44 -19.97
C GLU A 252 12.37 11.15 -20.76
N LEU A 253 11.34 10.42 -20.39
CA LEU A 253 10.98 9.16 -21.00
C LEU A 253 9.52 9.23 -21.50
N PRO A 254 9.28 9.04 -22.80
CA PRO A 254 7.93 8.79 -23.29
C PRO A 254 7.34 7.53 -22.62
N ARG A 255 6.08 7.59 -22.20
CA ARG A 255 5.39 6.46 -21.56
C ARG A 255 5.41 5.18 -22.42
N GLU A 256 5.33 5.35 -23.75
CA GLU A 256 5.37 4.26 -24.74
C GLU A 256 6.69 3.50 -24.66
N VAL A 257 7.79 4.20 -24.45
CA VAL A 257 9.12 3.61 -24.25
C VAL A 257 9.15 2.81 -22.95
N VAL A 258 8.58 3.32 -21.87
CA VAL A 258 8.50 2.59 -20.58
C VAL A 258 7.68 1.31 -20.72
N ILE A 259 6.56 1.35 -21.46
CA ILE A 259 5.73 0.16 -21.75
C ILE A 259 6.50 -0.83 -22.63
N ALA A 260 7.23 -0.36 -23.65
CA ALA A 260 8.06 -1.21 -24.49
C ALA A 260 9.15 -1.92 -23.67
N ILE A 261 9.83 -1.19 -22.77
CA ILE A 261 10.80 -1.77 -21.82
C ILE A 261 10.15 -2.84 -20.95
N ALA A 262 8.95 -2.59 -20.41
CA ALA A 262 8.22 -3.58 -19.62
C ALA A 262 7.97 -4.87 -20.39
N ASN A 263 7.57 -4.76 -21.67
CA ASN A 263 7.33 -5.91 -22.53
C ASN A 263 8.62 -6.68 -22.86
N LEU A 264 9.75 -5.99 -23.07
CA LEU A 264 11.06 -6.64 -23.25
C LEU A 264 11.49 -7.38 -21.97
N ILE A 265 11.31 -6.79 -20.80
CA ILE A 265 11.66 -7.46 -19.51
C ILE A 265 10.82 -8.72 -19.30
N ARG A 266 9.57 -8.78 -19.80
CA ARG A 266 8.74 -9.99 -19.73
C ARG A 266 9.34 -11.20 -20.46
N LEU A 267 10.21 -10.97 -21.44
CA LEU A 267 10.92 -12.03 -22.17
C LEU A 267 12.08 -12.62 -21.34
N ILE A 268 12.53 -11.91 -20.28
CA ILE A 268 13.62 -12.37 -19.42
C ILE A 268 13.04 -13.34 -18.38
N PRO A 269 13.64 -14.54 -18.23
CA PRO A 269 13.18 -15.48 -17.20
C PRO A 269 13.14 -14.84 -15.81
N ALA A 270 12.08 -15.12 -15.05
CA ALA A 270 11.80 -14.49 -13.75
C ALA A 270 12.99 -14.63 -12.75
N HIS A 271 13.68 -15.78 -12.75
CA HIS A 271 14.83 -16.02 -11.87
C HIS A 271 16.03 -15.11 -12.20
N ILE A 272 16.24 -14.79 -13.49
CA ILE A 272 17.30 -13.85 -13.93
C ILE A 272 16.93 -12.43 -13.50
N SER A 273 15.70 -12.00 -13.80
CA SER A 273 15.19 -10.68 -13.41
C SER A 273 15.27 -10.46 -11.90
N LYS A 274 14.93 -11.47 -11.10
CA LYS A 274 15.03 -11.44 -9.64
C LYS A 274 16.50 -11.34 -9.18
N ARG A 275 17.41 -12.11 -9.78
CA ARG A 275 18.85 -12.08 -9.45
C ARG A 275 19.45 -10.71 -9.74
N LEU A 276 19.08 -10.09 -10.86
CA LEU A 276 19.57 -8.78 -11.27
C LEU A 276 18.80 -7.62 -10.62
N LYS A 277 17.78 -7.90 -9.80
CA LYS A 277 16.92 -6.90 -9.16
C LYS A 277 16.28 -5.91 -10.15
N ILE A 278 15.94 -6.38 -11.36
CA ILE A 278 15.28 -5.57 -12.38
C ILE A 278 13.89 -5.18 -11.86
N ILE A 279 13.45 -3.95 -12.10
CA ILE A 279 12.08 -3.53 -11.80
C ILE A 279 11.07 -4.43 -12.51
N THR A 280 10.00 -4.84 -11.82
CA THR A 280 9.03 -5.77 -12.42
C THR A 280 8.27 -5.12 -13.57
N PRO A 281 7.94 -5.87 -14.64
CA PRO A 281 7.14 -5.37 -15.76
C PRO A 281 5.81 -4.75 -15.31
N ASP A 282 5.14 -5.36 -14.34
CA ASP A 282 3.90 -4.86 -13.77
C ASP A 282 4.04 -3.47 -13.14
N THR A 283 5.14 -3.24 -12.42
CA THR A 283 5.43 -1.91 -11.86
C THR A 283 5.60 -0.88 -12.97
N LEU A 284 6.35 -1.21 -14.03
CA LEU A 284 6.55 -0.31 -15.17
C LEU A 284 5.24 -0.01 -15.92
N VAL A 285 4.41 -1.03 -16.16
CA VAL A 285 3.10 -0.86 -16.78
C VAL A 285 2.21 0.06 -15.94
N ARG A 286 2.21 -0.13 -14.61
CA ARG A 286 1.41 0.68 -13.69
C ARG A 286 1.85 2.14 -13.69
N ILE A 287 3.13 2.44 -13.51
CA ILE A 287 3.63 3.82 -13.45
C ILE A 287 3.52 4.58 -14.78
N ALA A 288 3.43 3.87 -15.92
CA ALA A 288 3.27 4.45 -17.24
C ALA A 288 1.80 4.68 -17.65
N GLN A 289 0.83 4.46 -16.77
CA GLN A 289 -0.58 4.80 -17.06
C GLN A 289 -0.82 6.31 -17.02
N LYS A 290 -1.84 6.75 -17.79
CA LYS A 290 -2.13 8.19 -17.94
C LYS A 290 -2.62 8.84 -16.66
N ASN A 291 -3.45 8.16 -15.89
CA ASN A 291 -4.12 8.78 -14.75
C ASN A 291 -4.28 7.81 -13.56
N TRP A 292 -3.61 8.14 -12.47
CA TRP A 292 -3.80 7.56 -11.13
C TRP A 292 -4.22 8.63 -10.11
N TYR A 293 -4.93 9.65 -10.55
CA TYR A 293 -5.43 10.70 -9.67
C TYR A 293 -6.76 10.29 -9.04
N CYS A 294 -6.89 10.42 -7.75
CA CYS A 294 -8.15 10.34 -7.01
C CYS A 294 -8.17 11.37 -5.88
N THR A 295 -9.37 11.63 -5.35
CA THR A 295 -9.58 12.47 -4.18
C THR A 295 -9.89 11.61 -2.95
N TYR A 296 -10.07 12.26 -1.80
CA TYR A 296 -10.53 11.64 -0.55
C TYR A 296 -11.93 12.13 -0.13
N GLU A 297 -12.66 12.78 -1.01
CA GLU A 297 -13.93 13.46 -0.70
C GLU A 297 -14.96 12.56 -0.02
N LYS A 298 -15.07 11.30 -0.43
CA LYS A 298 -15.95 10.33 0.22
C LYS A 298 -15.52 10.05 1.65
N ALA A 299 -14.23 9.84 1.87
CA ALA A 299 -13.68 9.62 3.21
C ALA A 299 -13.82 10.87 4.10
N GLU A 300 -13.71 12.09 3.54
CA GLU A 300 -13.98 13.34 4.27
C GLU A 300 -15.44 13.42 4.69
N ARG A 301 -16.37 13.25 3.75
CA ARG A 301 -17.81 13.37 3.99
C ARG A 301 -18.33 12.36 5.00
N GLU A 302 -17.90 11.11 4.91
CA GLU A 302 -18.49 10.00 5.68
C GLU A 302 -17.70 9.70 6.96
N LEU A 303 -16.38 9.92 6.96
CA LEU A 303 -15.50 9.59 8.09
C LEU A 303 -14.84 10.82 8.73
N GLY A 304 -15.05 12.01 8.17
CA GLY A 304 -14.36 13.23 8.64
C GLY A 304 -12.84 13.18 8.43
N PHE A 305 -12.39 12.40 7.44
CA PHE A 305 -10.98 12.29 7.12
C PHE A 305 -10.48 13.57 6.44
N LYS A 306 -9.28 14.01 6.85
CA LYS A 306 -8.49 15.04 6.15
C LYS A 306 -7.02 14.61 6.21
N PRO A 307 -6.27 14.70 5.12
CA PRO A 307 -4.83 14.44 5.14
C PRO A 307 -4.11 15.50 5.96
N ASP A 308 -3.08 15.08 6.69
CA ASP A 308 -2.23 15.98 7.51
C ASP A 308 -0.92 16.33 6.78
N PHE A 309 -0.59 15.62 5.70
CA PHE A 309 0.67 15.76 4.98
C PHE A 309 0.47 16.15 3.51
N GLU A 310 1.16 17.20 3.11
CA GLU A 310 1.41 17.52 1.70
C GLU A 310 2.70 16.82 1.22
N ALA A 311 2.81 16.60 -0.11
CA ALA A 311 3.92 15.83 -0.70
C ALA A 311 5.30 16.36 -0.31
N TYR A 312 5.52 17.68 -0.32
CA TYR A 312 6.83 18.26 0.05
C TYR A 312 7.24 17.90 1.48
N GLN A 313 6.35 18.13 2.44
CA GLN A 313 6.65 17.88 3.86
C GLN A 313 6.89 16.39 4.12
N GLY A 314 6.03 15.52 3.60
CA GLY A 314 6.11 14.09 3.81
C GLY A 314 7.31 13.44 3.08
N LEU A 315 7.61 13.84 1.83
CA LEU A 315 8.80 13.37 1.11
C LEU A 315 10.09 13.84 1.77
N ARG A 316 10.13 15.10 2.27
CA ARG A 316 11.27 15.61 3.03
C ARG A 316 11.51 14.79 4.30
N GLN A 317 10.45 14.44 5.04
CA GLN A 317 10.53 13.56 6.22
C GLN A 317 11.08 12.18 5.85
N SER A 318 10.61 11.59 4.75
CA SER A 318 11.07 10.29 4.27
C SER A 318 12.56 10.31 3.89
N ILE A 319 12.98 11.33 3.15
CA ILE A 319 14.39 11.49 2.72
C ILE A 319 15.31 11.71 3.93
N MET A 320 14.90 12.52 4.90
CA MET A 320 15.66 12.71 6.14
C MET A 320 15.75 11.40 6.95
N TRP A 321 14.71 10.58 6.93
CA TRP A 321 14.73 9.26 7.57
C TRP A 321 15.72 8.32 6.89
N TYR A 322 15.77 8.28 5.54
CA TYR A 322 16.75 7.50 4.78
C TYR A 322 18.17 7.96 5.10
N TRP A 323 18.42 9.28 5.04
CA TRP A 323 19.74 9.88 5.33
C TRP A 323 20.30 9.46 6.68
N LYS A 324 19.48 9.49 7.71
CA LYS A 324 19.93 9.16 9.09
C LYS A 324 20.16 7.67 9.32
N ARG A 325 19.49 6.79 8.61
CA ARG A 325 19.44 5.34 8.92
C ARG A 325 20.08 4.44 7.88
N VAL A 326 20.34 4.94 6.69
CA VAL A 326 20.92 4.18 5.59
C VAL A 326 22.04 4.99 4.91
N PRO A 327 23.04 5.45 5.67
CA PRO A 327 24.09 6.36 5.15
C PRO A 327 24.92 5.75 4.03
N ALA A 328 25.01 4.41 3.94
CA ALA A 328 25.70 3.71 2.86
C ALA A 328 24.97 3.77 1.50
N ILE A 329 23.81 4.43 1.43
CA ILE A 329 22.91 4.39 0.28
C ILE A 329 22.94 5.71 -0.50
N ILE A 330 23.54 6.76 0.06
CA ILE A 330 23.69 8.11 -0.50
C ILE A 330 25.18 8.45 -0.66
#